data_467a05db988a90ceaaa6d58ca47d17a3
#
_entry.id   467a05db988a90ceaaa6d58ca47d17a3
#
_cell.length_a   1.000
_cell.length_b   1.000
_cell.length_c   1.000
_cell.angle_alpha   90.00
_cell.angle_beta   90.00
_cell.angle_gamma   90.00
#
_symmetry.space_group_name_H-M   'P 1'
#
loop_
_entity.id
_entity.type
_entity.pdbx_description
1 polymer ?
#
loop_
_entity_poly.entity_id
_entity_poly.type
_entity_poly.pdbx_seq_one_letter_code
_entity_poly.pdbx_strand_id
1 'polypeptide(L)'
;MGLDHAVRDVGGQVDRVDVGDRNVANRMRELGANIGGESSGHIIFSDYATTGDGLLAAVKIIELMRTTGKALSELRKEITLFPQVATNLRVAEKRPLAELKYLQSVIKATEQDLGDEGRVLVRYSGTESKLRLLVEGKDDLQVAKAIKAIEIAASKELDVIHS
;
A
#
# COMPACT_ATOMS: atom_id res chain seq x y z
N MET A 1 -0.32 -6.18 -2.16
CA MET A 1 0.06 -7.42 -2.92
C MET A 1 -1.16 -8.27 -3.25
N GLY A 2 -2.03 -8.65 -2.29
CA GLY A 2 -3.19 -9.53 -2.60
C GLY A 2 -4.09 -9.03 -3.74
N LEU A 3 -4.36 -7.73 -3.81
CA LEU A 3 -5.11 -7.13 -4.93
C LEU A 3 -4.38 -7.31 -6.27
N ASP A 4 -3.05 -7.12 -6.29
CA ASP A 4 -2.27 -7.25 -7.54
C ASP A 4 -2.34 -8.67 -8.10
N HIS A 5 -2.26 -9.68 -7.21
CA HIS A 5 -2.41 -11.07 -7.60
C HIS A 5 -3.82 -11.35 -8.12
N ALA A 6 -4.86 -10.99 -7.36
CA ALA A 6 -6.24 -11.23 -7.76
C ALA A 6 -6.60 -10.59 -9.11
N VAL A 7 -6.12 -9.37 -9.37
CA VAL A 7 -6.37 -8.67 -10.64
C VAL A 7 -5.56 -9.30 -11.78
N ARG A 8 -4.31 -9.70 -11.53
CA ARG A 8 -3.45 -10.38 -12.51
C ARG A 8 -4.03 -11.74 -12.92
N ASP A 9 -4.57 -12.50 -11.97
CA ASP A 9 -5.15 -13.82 -12.20
C ASP A 9 -6.35 -13.79 -13.16
N VAL A 10 -7.04 -12.64 -13.25
CA VAL A 10 -8.12 -12.41 -14.21
C VAL A 10 -7.67 -11.63 -15.46
N GLY A 11 -6.36 -11.50 -15.67
CA GLY A 11 -5.78 -10.84 -16.85
C GLY A 11 -5.76 -9.31 -16.78
N GLY A 12 -6.03 -8.72 -15.60
CA GLY A 12 -5.97 -7.29 -15.37
C GLY A 12 -4.60 -6.81 -14.91
N GLN A 13 -4.49 -5.50 -14.71
CA GLN A 13 -3.29 -4.84 -14.20
C GLN A 13 -3.66 -3.85 -13.10
N VAL A 14 -2.83 -3.80 -12.06
CA VAL A 14 -2.89 -2.77 -11.02
C VAL A 14 -1.76 -1.77 -11.28
N ASP A 15 -2.11 -0.52 -11.46
CA ASP A 15 -1.15 0.59 -11.52
C ASP A 15 -1.09 1.30 -10.16
N ARG A 16 0.11 1.50 -9.63
CA ARG A 16 0.32 2.10 -8.31
C ARG A 16 0.89 3.49 -8.44
N VAL A 17 0.36 4.37 -7.60
CA VAL A 17 0.75 5.78 -7.54
C VAL A 17 1.13 6.17 -6.12
N ASP A 18 1.73 7.34 -5.97
CA ASP A 18 1.96 7.93 -4.66
C ASP A 18 0.63 8.13 -3.90
N VAL A 19 0.71 8.07 -2.58
CA VAL A 19 -0.45 8.22 -1.69
C VAL A 19 -1.13 9.57 -1.91
N GLY A 20 -2.43 9.54 -2.06
CA GLY A 20 -3.30 10.70 -2.24
C GLY A 20 -4.37 10.45 -3.33
N ASP A 21 -5.63 10.71 -3.00
CA ASP A 21 -6.78 10.54 -3.88
C ASP A 21 -6.63 11.30 -5.22
N ARG A 22 -6.00 12.47 -5.20
CA ARG A 22 -5.66 13.26 -6.40
C ARG A 22 -4.70 12.49 -7.32
N ASN A 23 -3.69 11.81 -6.77
CA ASN A 23 -2.73 11.03 -7.56
C ASN A 23 -3.45 9.86 -8.24
N VAL A 24 -4.32 9.18 -7.48
CA VAL A 24 -5.18 8.11 -8.00
C VAL A 24 -6.07 8.63 -9.14
N ALA A 25 -6.82 9.71 -8.90
CA ALA A 25 -7.75 10.27 -9.88
C ALA A 25 -7.02 10.78 -11.16
N ASN A 26 -5.83 11.36 -11.02
CA ASN A 26 -5.02 11.79 -12.16
C ASN A 26 -4.58 10.59 -13.00
N ARG A 27 -4.06 9.57 -12.34
CA ARG A 27 -3.57 8.37 -13.03
C ARG A 27 -4.70 7.59 -13.70
N MET A 28 -5.86 7.50 -13.06
CA MET A 28 -7.06 6.93 -13.69
C MET A 28 -7.42 7.63 -15.00
N ARG A 29 -7.36 8.97 -15.01
CA ARG A 29 -7.64 9.75 -16.25
C ARG A 29 -6.63 9.50 -17.36
N GLU A 30 -5.33 9.39 -17.01
CA GLU A 30 -4.26 9.11 -17.97
C GLU A 30 -4.41 7.74 -18.62
N LEU A 31 -4.83 6.73 -17.85
CA LEU A 31 -4.97 5.34 -18.28
C LEU A 31 -6.35 5.03 -18.86
N GLY A 32 -7.34 5.90 -18.68
CA GLY A 32 -8.75 5.59 -18.95
C GLY A 32 -9.29 4.51 -18.02
N ALA A 33 -8.74 4.37 -16.81
CA ALA A 33 -9.20 3.41 -15.84
C ALA A 33 -10.49 3.88 -15.16
N ASN A 34 -11.45 2.99 -15.01
CA ASN A 34 -12.76 3.32 -14.43
C ASN A 34 -12.91 2.98 -12.95
N ILE A 35 -11.92 2.33 -12.33
CA ILE A 35 -11.89 2.07 -10.90
C ILE A 35 -10.51 2.37 -10.32
N GLY A 36 -10.47 3.04 -9.17
CA GLY A 36 -9.26 3.30 -8.40
C GLY A 36 -9.58 3.48 -6.93
N GLY A 37 -8.56 3.46 -6.09
CA GLY A 37 -8.79 3.63 -4.66
C GLY A 37 -7.53 3.62 -3.83
N GLU A 38 -7.71 3.87 -2.54
CA GLU A 38 -6.67 3.87 -1.53
C GLU A 38 -6.99 2.89 -0.40
N SER A 39 -5.97 2.45 0.30
CA SER A 39 -6.11 1.60 1.50
C SER A 39 -6.87 2.29 2.64
N SER A 40 -7.03 3.61 2.58
CA SER A 40 -7.87 4.41 3.49
C SER A 40 -9.38 4.16 3.33
N GLY A 41 -9.80 3.44 2.27
CA GLY A 41 -11.19 3.15 1.97
C GLY A 41 -11.84 4.12 0.97
N HIS A 42 -11.10 5.07 0.42
CA HIS A 42 -11.57 5.88 -0.69
C HIS A 42 -11.57 5.04 -1.98
N ILE A 43 -12.73 4.90 -2.61
CA ILE A 43 -12.89 4.21 -3.89
C ILE A 43 -13.52 5.18 -4.88
N ILE A 44 -12.92 5.29 -6.07
CA ILE A 44 -13.37 6.10 -7.18
C ILE A 44 -13.93 5.18 -8.26
N PHE A 45 -15.15 5.45 -8.71
CA PHE A 45 -15.76 4.87 -9.90
C PHE A 45 -15.94 5.98 -10.91
N SER A 46 -14.99 6.16 -11.83
CA SER A 46 -14.96 7.34 -12.73
C SER A 46 -16.15 7.44 -13.69
N ASP A 47 -16.82 6.33 -13.95
CA ASP A 47 -18.06 6.31 -14.75
C ASP A 47 -19.23 7.03 -14.03
N TYR A 48 -19.12 7.27 -12.74
CA TYR A 48 -20.17 7.86 -11.91
C TYR A 48 -19.74 9.12 -11.17
N ALA A 49 -18.48 9.20 -10.72
CA ALA A 49 -17.97 10.31 -9.95
C ALA A 49 -16.46 10.50 -10.18
N THR A 50 -16.01 11.75 -10.07
CA THR A 50 -14.58 12.10 -10.26
C THR A 50 -13.76 12.01 -8.98
N THR A 51 -14.39 11.70 -7.85
CA THR A 51 -13.81 11.59 -6.52
C THR A 51 -14.32 10.35 -5.81
N GLY A 52 -13.67 9.95 -4.72
CA GLY A 52 -14.16 8.87 -3.87
C GLY A 52 -15.52 9.19 -3.26
N ASP A 53 -16.45 8.25 -3.35
CA ASP A 53 -17.80 8.33 -2.80
C ASP A 53 -18.15 7.03 -2.07
N GLY A 54 -18.28 7.11 -0.75
CA GLY A 54 -18.55 5.96 0.09
C GLY A 54 -19.96 5.37 -0.09
N LEU A 55 -20.96 6.22 -0.40
CA LEU A 55 -22.32 5.74 -0.66
C LEU A 55 -22.39 5.03 -2.01
N LEU A 56 -21.77 5.58 -3.03
CA LEU A 56 -21.64 4.92 -4.33
C LEU A 56 -20.92 3.59 -4.21
N ALA A 57 -19.80 3.54 -3.46
CA ALA A 57 -19.08 2.30 -3.21
C ALA A 57 -19.98 1.24 -2.51
N ALA A 58 -20.75 1.65 -1.51
CA ALA A 58 -21.70 0.75 -0.84
C ALA A 58 -22.78 0.21 -1.81
N VAL A 59 -23.35 1.08 -2.65
CA VAL A 59 -24.33 0.66 -3.66
C VAL A 59 -23.74 -0.32 -4.65
N LYS A 60 -22.50 -0.07 -5.13
CA LYS A 60 -21.79 -0.98 -6.05
C LYS A 60 -21.51 -2.36 -5.43
N ILE A 61 -21.18 -2.41 -4.14
CA ILE A 61 -21.02 -3.69 -3.43
C ILE A 61 -22.36 -4.44 -3.32
N ILE A 62 -23.46 -3.74 -2.99
CA ILE A 62 -24.79 -4.34 -2.94
C ILE A 62 -25.22 -4.87 -4.32
N GLU A 63 -24.96 -4.10 -5.37
CA GLU A 63 -25.21 -4.51 -6.77
C GLU A 63 -24.44 -5.80 -7.10
N LEU A 64 -23.15 -5.87 -6.75
CA LEU A 64 -22.32 -7.06 -6.95
C LEU A 64 -22.86 -8.28 -6.18
N MET A 65 -23.24 -8.10 -4.91
CA MET A 65 -23.85 -9.17 -4.10
C MET A 65 -25.14 -9.70 -4.74
N ARG A 66 -25.99 -8.79 -5.24
CA ARG A 66 -27.26 -9.19 -5.91
C ARG A 66 -27.02 -9.91 -7.23
N THR A 67 -26.09 -9.41 -8.04
CA THR A 67 -25.78 -9.98 -9.35
C THR A 67 -25.13 -11.35 -9.25
N THR A 68 -24.25 -11.55 -8.27
CA THR A 68 -23.54 -12.81 -8.07
C THR A 68 -24.30 -13.81 -7.19
N GLY A 69 -25.28 -13.36 -6.43
CA GLY A 69 -25.96 -14.17 -5.39
C GLY A 69 -25.06 -14.50 -4.19
N LYS A 70 -23.86 -13.93 -4.11
CA LYS A 70 -22.89 -14.19 -3.05
C LYS A 70 -23.01 -13.19 -1.91
N ALA A 71 -22.83 -13.66 -0.68
CA ALA A 71 -22.68 -12.78 0.49
C ALA A 71 -21.34 -12.03 0.43
N LEU A 72 -21.25 -10.86 1.06
CA LEU A 72 -20.00 -10.09 1.12
C LEU A 72 -18.84 -10.89 1.73
N SER A 73 -19.12 -11.72 2.73
CA SER A 73 -18.14 -12.63 3.34
C SER A 73 -17.57 -13.68 2.38
N GLU A 74 -18.30 -14.01 1.32
CA GLU A 74 -17.83 -14.91 0.25
C GLU A 74 -17.03 -14.13 -0.79
N LEU A 75 -17.54 -12.97 -1.23
CA LEU A 75 -16.82 -12.09 -2.17
C LEU A 75 -15.45 -11.67 -1.64
N ARG A 76 -15.34 -11.43 -0.33
CA ARG A 76 -14.06 -11.10 0.30
C ARG A 76 -12.99 -12.19 0.13
N LYS A 77 -13.37 -13.46 -0.04
CA LYS A 77 -12.44 -14.58 -0.19
C LYS A 77 -11.74 -14.62 -1.56
N GLU A 78 -12.22 -13.86 -2.52
CA GLU A 78 -11.61 -13.73 -3.85
C GLU A 78 -10.22 -13.03 -3.78
N ILE A 79 -9.94 -12.33 -2.66
CA ILE A 79 -8.64 -11.68 -2.44
C ILE A 79 -7.97 -12.32 -1.23
N THR A 80 -6.82 -12.93 -1.44
CA THR A 80 -5.93 -13.39 -0.36
C THR A 80 -5.18 -12.19 0.20
N LEU A 81 -5.39 -11.90 1.49
CA LEU A 81 -4.65 -10.84 2.17
C LEU A 81 -3.24 -11.33 2.50
N PHE A 82 -2.26 -10.51 2.17
CA PHE A 82 -0.87 -10.76 2.54
C PHE A 82 -0.58 -10.18 3.93
N PRO A 83 0.22 -10.85 4.74
CA PRO A 83 0.78 -10.28 5.95
C PRO A 83 1.40 -8.90 5.71
N GLN A 84 1.09 -7.96 6.59
CA GLN A 84 1.59 -6.60 6.50
C GLN A 84 1.97 -6.10 7.89
N VAL A 85 3.17 -5.53 8.00
CA VAL A 85 3.60 -4.83 9.21
C VAL A 85 3.95 -3.39 8.87
N ALA A 86 3.41 -2.47 9.65
CA ALA A 86 3.69 -1.04 9.53
C ALA A 86 4.22 -0.50 10.85
N THR A 87 5.23 0.36 10.77
CA THR A 87 5.84 1.03 11.92
C THR A 87 6.08 2.50 11.62
N ASN A 88 6.09 3.34 12.65
CA ASN A 88 6.38 4.76 12.56
C ASN A 88 7.52 5.11 13.51
N LEU A 89 8.64 5.59 12.97
CA LEU A 89 9.77 6.08 13.76
C LEU A 89 9.68 7.61 13.88
N ARG A 90 9.66 8.14 15.09
CA ARG A 90 9.81 9.59 15.29
C ARG A 90 11.27 9.95 15.03
N VAL A 91 11.49 10.98 14.21
CA VAL A 91 12.83 11.43 13.85
C VAL A 91 13.01 12.90 14.22
N ALA A 92 14.22 13.28 14.63
CA ALA A 92 14.53 14.66 14.95
C ALA A 92 14.42 15.55 13.69
N GLU A 93 14.89 15.04 12.57
CA GLU A 93 14.85 15.75 11.28
C GLU A 93 14.52 14.80 10.11
N LYS A 94 14.00 15.38 9.03
CA LYS A 94 13.69 14.65 7.79
C LYS A 94 14.84 14.84 6.80
N ARG A 95 15.86 13.99 6.87
CA ARG A 95 16.92 13.96 5.87
C ARG A 95 16.41 13.30 4.57
N PRO A 96 16.85 13.74 3.38
CA PRO A 96 16.48 13.11 2.11
C PRO A 96 16.79 11.60 2.14
N LEU A 97 15.79 10.76 1.85
CA LEU A 97 15.96 9.30 1.88
C LEU A 97 17.08 8.81 0.95
N ALA A 98 17.31 9.51 -0.16
CA ALA A 98 18.38 9.20 -1.11
C ALA A 98 19.80 9.35 -0.53
N GLU A 99 19.98 10.11 0.55
CA GLU A 99 21.24 10.29 1.26
C GLU A 99 21.52 9.20 2.28
N LEU A 100 20.50 8.48 2.73
CA LEU A 100 20.58 7.41 3.73
C LEU A 100 21.04 6.11 3.06
N LYS A 101 22.34 6.02 2.77
CA LYS A 101 22.90 4.97 1.91
C LYS A 101 22.76 3.58 2.48
N TYR A 102 22.94 3.44 3.80
CA TYR A 102 22.78 2.15 4.47
C TYR A 102 21.30 1.71 4.48
N LEU A 103 20.39 2.62 4.82
CA LEU A 103 18.95 2.36 4.76
C LEU A 103 18.53 1.94 3.34
N GLN A 104 18.97 2.67 2.31
CA GLN A 104 18.69 2.34 0.91
C GLN A 104 19.19 0.95 0.52
N SER A 105 20.40 0.57 0.99
CA SER A 105 20.95 -0.77 0.71
C SER A 105 20.12 -1.88 1.35
N VAL A 106 19.64 -1.67 2.58
CA VAL A 106 18.78 -2.62 3.28
C VAL A 106 17.40 -2.72 2.64
N ILE A 107 16.81 -1.60 2.24
CA ILE A 107 15.53 -1.58 1.50
C ILE A 107 15.66 -2.42 0.23
N LYS A 108 16.68 -2.14 -0.59
CA LYS A 108 16.90 -2.86 -1.85
C LYS A 108 17.11 -4.37 -1.64
N ALA A 109 17.90 -4.76 -0.63
CA ALA A 109 18.10 -6.16 -0.30
C ALA A 109 16.80 -6.84 0.15
N THR A 110 15.98 -6.12 0.94
CA THR A 110 14.67 -6.60 1.38
C THR A 110 13.70 -6.76 0.20
N GLU A 111 13.66 -5.81 -0.74
CA GLU A 111 12.84 -5.91 -1.94
C GLU A 111 13.25 -7.11 -2.81
N GLN A 112 14.56 -7.35 -2.93
CA GLN A 112 15.08 -8.53 -3.65
C GLN A 112 14.69 -9.84 -2.98
N ASP A 113 14.74 -9.91 -1.64
CA ASP A 113 14.38 -11.12 -0.87
C ASP A 113 12.88 -11.41 -0.91
N LEU A 114 12.04 -10.35 -0.93
CA LEU A 114 10.59 -10.46 -1.06
C LEU A 114 10.16 -10.81 -2.50
N GLY A 115 10.94 -10.41 -3.50
CA GLY A 115 10.61 -10.59 -4.91
C GLY A 115 9.25 -10.03 -5.31
N ASP A 116 8.57 -10.70 -6.23
CA ASP A 116 7.23 -10.28 -6.71
C ASP A 116 6.10 -10.54 -5.70
N GLU A 117 6.41 -11.24 -4.60
CA GLU A 117 5.43 -11.60 -3.56
C GLU A 117 5.45 -10.67 -2.34
N GLY A 118 6.16 -9.55 -2.43
CA GLY A 118 6.19 -8.57 -1.36
C GLY A 118 6.55 -7.17 -1.83
N ARG A 119 6.50 -6.24 -0.90
CA ARG A 119 6.91 -4.85 -1.14
C ARG A 119 7.36 -4.16 0.13
N VAL A 120 8.19 -3.15 -0.06
CA VAL A 120 8.62 -2.22 0.98
C VAL A 120 8.13 -0.82 0.63
N LEU A 121 7.61 -0.08 1.62
CA LEU A 121 7.28 1.32 1.48
C LEU A 121 7.92 2.09 2.63
N VAL A 122 8.84 3.00 2.30
CA VAL A 122 9.50 3.88 3.26
C VAL A 122 9.28 5.32 2.82
N ARG A 123 8.66 6.13 3.68
CA ARG A 123 8.39 7.53 3.39
C ARG A 123 8.27 8.37 4.64
N TYR A 124 8.54 9.65 4.55
CA TYR A 124 8.19 10.57 5.62
C TYR A 124 6.69 10.88 5.65
N SER A 125 6.18 11.14 6.85
CA SER A 125 4.86 11.76 7.01
C SER A 125 4.89 13.19 6.48
N GLY A 126 3.85 13.60 5.75
CA GLY A 126 3.73 14.98 5.27
C GLY A 126 3.63 16.00 6.41
N THR A 127 2.90 15.66 7.47
CA THR A 127 2.54 16.57 8.56
C THR A 127 3.35 16.39 9.83
N GLU A 128 3.95 15.23 10.05
CA GLU A 128 4.65 14.89 11.30
C GLU A 128 6.13 14.58 11.04
N SER A 129 6.99 14.76 12.04
CA SER A 129 8.40 14.33 12.01
C SER A 129 8.50 12.82 12.27
N LYS A 130 7.99 12.04 11.30
CA LYS A 130 7.95 10.57 11.38
C LYS A 130 8.39 9.96 10.04
N LEU A 131 9.22 8.93 10.13
CA LEU A 131 9.48 8.00 9.05
C LEU A 131 8.47 6.85 9.16
N ARG A 132 7.70 6.62 8.12
CA ARG A 132 6.72 5.54 8.02
C ARG A 132 7.33 4.40 7.23
N LEU A 133 7.32 3.22 7.83
CA LEU A 133 7.81 1.99 7.26
C LEU A 133 6.62 1.05 7.08
N LEU A 134 6.57 0.35 5.96
CA LEU A 134 5.61 -0.72 5.72
C LEU A 134 6.31 -1.81 4.93
N VAL A 135 6.14 -3.04 5.38
CA VAL A 135 6.52 -4.25 4.65
C VAL A 135 5.30 -5.13 4.51
N GLU A 136 5.06 -5.63 3.33
CA GLU A 136 4.02 -6.59 2.99
C GLU A 136 4.67 -7.75 2.25
N GLY A 137 4.26 -8.97 2.55
CA GLY A 137 4.80 -10.18 1.92
C GLY A 137 3.96 -11.39 2.25
N LYS A 138 4.29 -12.53 1.68
CA LYS A 138 3.50 -13.76 1.79
C LYS A 138 3.69 -14.51 3.11
N ASP A 139 4.83 -14.32 3.77
CA ASP A 139 5.21 -15.01 5.00
C ASP A 139 5.36 -14.03 6.17
N ASP A 140 4.65 -14.30 7.27
CA ASP A 140 4.65 -13.46 8.47
C ASP A 140 6.04 -13.29 9.09
N LEU A 141 6.85 -14.36 9.13
CA LEU A 141 8.19 -14.31 9.72
C LEU A 141 9.15 -13.51 8.85
N GLN A 142 9.04 -13.65 7.53
CA GLN A 142 9.82 -12.88 6.58
C GLN A 142 9.50 -11.38 6.73
N VAL A 143 8.20 -11.02 6.75
CA VAL A 143 7.74 -9.64 6.93
C VAL A 143 8.22 -9.05 8.25
N ALA A 144 8.11 -9.81 9.36
CA ALA A 144 8.58 -9.37 10.67
C ALA A 144 10.09 -9.15 10.74
N LYS A 145 10.89 -10.01 10.10
CA LYS A 145 12.35 -9.83 10.00
C LYS A 145 12.71 -8.63 9.14
N ALA A 146 12.04 -8.47 8.01
CA ALA A 146 12.26 -7.41 7.05
C ALA A 146 12.01 -6.02 7.66
N ILE A 147 10.86 -5.81 8.30
CA ILE A 147 10.56 -4.52 8.95
C ILE A 147 11.59 -4.19 10.03
N LYS A 148 12.01 -5.20 10.82
CA LYS A 148 13.01 -5.01 11.86
C LYS A 148 14.38 -4.62 11.31
N ALA A 149 14.80 -5.22 10.20
CA ALA A 149 16.05 -4.86 9.54
C ALA A 149 16.04 -3.41 9.06
N ILE A 150 14.91 -2.96 8.49
CA ILE A 150 14.73 -1.58 8.01
C ILE A 150 14.70 -0.60 9.19
N GLU A 151 14.02 -0.93 10.30
CA GLU A 151 14.02 -0.13 11.53
C GLU A 151 15.45 0.10 12.06
N ILE A 152 16.22 -0.97 12.17
CA ILE A 152 17.62 -0.91 12.62
C ILE A 152 18.46 -0.06 11.67
N ALA A 153 18.27 -0.21 10.37
CA ALA A 153 19.01 0.57 9.37
C ALA A 153 18.66 2.06 9.46
N ALA A 154 17.39 2.40 9.60
CA ALA A 154 16.92 3.76 9.78
C ALA A 154 17.52 4.39 11.05
N SER A 155 17.52 3.66 12.18
CA SER A 155 18.05 4.14 13.47
C SER A 155 19.57 4.33 13.48
N LYS A 156 20.31 3.77 12.52
CA LYS A 156 21.75 4.01 12.38
C LYS A 156 22.10 5.31 11.65
N GLU A 157 21.19 5.82 10.83
CA GLU A 157 21.43 7.00 10.00
C GLU A 157 20.57 8.21 10.37
N LEU A 158 19.53 7.99 11.19
CA LEU A 158 18.60 9.02 11.66
C LEU A 158 18.56 9.03 13.19
N ASP A 159 18.47 10.24 13.77
CA ASP A 159 18.18 10.41 15.19
C ASP A 159 16.72 10.03 15.46
N VAL A 160 16.52 8.77 15.87
CA VAL A 160 15.20 8.25 16.24
C VAL A 160 14.93 8.61 17.70
N ILE A 161 13.84 9.35 17.91
CA ILE A 161 13.38 9.75 19.25
C ILE A 161 12.57 8.60 19.83
N HIS A 162 13.14 7.95 20.85
CA HIS A 162 12.41 6.95 21.64
C HIS A 162 11.53 7.69 22.66
N SER A 163 10.22 7.44 22.61
CA SER A 163 9.24 7.98 23.56
C SER A 163 9.10 7.07 24.77
#